data_4adf2ff0efda622105193ce350662c2d
#
_entry.id   4adf2ff0efda622105193ce350662c2d
#
_cell.length_a   1.000
_cell.length_b   1.000
_cell.length_c   1.000
_cell.angle_alpha   90.00
_cell.angle_beta   90.00
_cell.angle_gamma   90.00
#
_symmetry.space_group_name_H-M   'P 1'
#
loop_
_entity.id
_entity.type
_entity.pdbx_description
1 polymer ?
#
loop_
_entity_poly.entity_id
_entity_poly.type
_entity_poly.pdbx_seq_one_letter_code
_entity_poly.pdbx_strand_id
1 'polypeptide(L)'
;RQRQMCIRDRGGIPQAFDKNNESWSTEYSQLKELLTHQEYRQANASVLDAFYTSPVVIDGIYEALENFGFQGGNVLEPAMGVGNFFGRMPEEMQKNSRLYGVEIDSISGRIAQKLYPDADIAIQGFEKNNFQNGCFDVAVGNVPFGELSFKDDKHGTTKLHDYFFSETLDKVKDGGIVAFVTSAGTLDKRDESTRKALAEKADFIGAIRLPGGKNGAFKSNAGTEVTTDIIFLQKNEHKVPDPEKEIWISIGEMDEGLPINRYFAENPNMVLGTVVEGNKLYGSGTMVIAEDGVDLKEQISQAVSQLSTAISDTRTKEVYAKSADGAAIEIPSVLRNYSFFADDKSGEIYYKKPNQTIRWNGNDSPSKKKRMEAFLTLRDVTRGILQAQEENCSDTVLTALQGKLNQSYDTFYESFGLLHSSYNTSQLSDDVSFPLVCALESKFEKEKLIAKSDLFTKRTIQPPKPIEHVDTPQEALALSMAEKACVDFDYMQKLTDIPKEDIVSALTLAKSIYPVPECSDDEKIIYQEASEYLSGDIRKKLDNAIEAAKNNPLFEANISALQEVMPEPLKAGDIDVKIGATWVDPKYYQQFLYETLHTPQSLQASERDSWMRKLFGKKSIAIELSL
;
A
#
# COMPACT_ATOMS: atom_id res chain seq x y z
N ARG A 1 -3.06 0.43 20.83
CA ARG A 1 -3.18 1.34 19.64
C ARG A 1 -1.81 1.90 19.20
N GLN A 2 -1.01 2.51 20.07
CA GLN A 2 0.36 2.96 19.73
C GLN A 2 1.27 1.81 19.23
N ARG A 3 1.18 0.61 19.84
CA ARG A 3 1.94 -0.57 19.39
C ARG A 3 1.54 -1.07 18.00
N GLN A 4 0.27 -0.95 17.61
CA GLN A 4 -0.19 -1.29 16.25
C GLN A 4 0.28 -0.26 15.20
N MET A 5 0.35 1.03 15.56
CA MET A 5 0.90 2.08 14.67
C MET A 5 2.41 1.85 14.45
N CYS A 6 3.20 1.55 15.50
CA CYS A 6 4.64 1.29 15.35
C CYS A 6 4.96 0.06 14.49
N ILE A 7 4.09 -0.94 14.45
CA ILE A 7 4.24 -2.10 13.57
C ILE A 7 3.82 -1.75 12.13
N ARG A 8 2.85 -0.86 11.96
CA ARG A 8 2.34 -0.41 10.68
C ARG A 8 3.28 0.56 9.96
N ASP A 9 3.97 1.43 10.72
CA ASP A 9 4.81 2.51 10.19
C ASP A 9 6.31 2.24 10.44
N ARG A 10 6.79 1.03 10.13
CA ARG A 10 8.21 0.65 10.31
C ARG A 10 9.17 1.45 9.44
N GLY A 11 8.70 1.97 8.31
CA GLY A 11 9.47 2.88 7.48
C GLY A 11 9.87 4.12 8.29
N GLY A 12 11.18 4.33 8.49
CA GLY A 12 11.69 5.50 9.17
C GLY A 12 11.91 5.39 10.68
N ILE A 13 11.81 4.19 11.31
CA ILE A 13 12.13 3.99 12.73
C ILE A 13 13.30 2.99 12.89
N PRO A 14 14.50 3.26 12.35
CA PRO A 14 15.66 2.40 12.52
C PRO A 14 16.10 2.27 13.98
N GLN A 15 15.73 3.24 14.82
CA GLN A 15 16.08 3.28 16.25
C GLN A 15 15.51 2.08 17.02
N ALA A 16 14.34 1.57 16.63
CA ALA A 16 13.73 0.39 17.25
C ALA A 16 14.51 -0.92 16.97
N PHE A 17 15.42 -0.91 16.00
CA PHE A 17 16.26 -2.05 15.61
C PHE A 17 17.73 -1.88 16.05
N ASP A 18 18.09 -0.76 16.64
CA ASP A 18 19.43 -0.52 17.16
C ASP A 18 19.54 -0.95 18.61
N LYS A 19 20.34 -2.00 18.85
CA LYS A 19 20.60 -2.53 20.20
C LYS A 19 21.30 -1.57 21.15
N ASN A 20 21.97 -0.54 20.60
CA ASN A 20 22.75 0.43 21.36
C ASN A 20 21.93 1.69 21.69
N ASN A 21 20.71 1.79 21.21
CA ASN A 21 19.82 2.91 21.48
C ASN A 21 19.07 2.69 22.79
N GLU A 22 19.55 3.31 23.89
CA GLU A 22 18.98 3.13 25.22
C GLU A 22 17.52 3.62 25.31
N SER A 23 17.14 4.66 24.58
CA SER A 23 15.77 5.21 24.57
C SER A 23 14.75 4.26 23.91
N TRP A 24 15.20 3.30 23.09
CA TRP A 24 14.40 2.30 22.40
C TRP A 24 14.68 0.86 22.88
N SER A 25 15.38 0.70 23.99
CA SER A 25 15.79 -0.62 24.51
C SER A 25 14.61 -1.53 24.83
N THR A 26 13.50 -0.95 25.26
CA THR A 26 12.26 -1.68 25.57
C THR A 26 11.63 -2.22 24.28
N GLU A 27 11.47 -1.38 23.26
CA GLU A 27 10.90 -1.73 21.96
C GLU A 27 11.81 -2.72 21.23
N TYR A 28 13.12 -2.50 21.27
CA TYR A 28 14.12 -3.44 20.72
C TYR A 28 13.96 -4.84 21.33
N SER A 29 13.85 -4.93 22.66
CA SER A 29 13.71 -6.19 23.38
C SER A 29 12.38 -6.88 23.05
N GLN A 30 11.29 -6.10 23.03
CA GLN A 30 9.96 -6.59 22.66
C GLN A 30 9.90 -7.08 21.22
N LEU A 31 10.51 -6.37 20.26
CA LEU A 31 10.58 -6.80 18.85
C LEU A 31 11.33 -8.14 18.73
N LYS A 32 12.43 -8.32 19.47
CA LYS A 32 13.17 -9.59 19.47
C LYS A 32 12.42 -10.75 20.10
N GLU A 33 11.57 -10.48 21.11
CA GLU A 33 10.77 -11.50 21.77
C GLU A 33 9.53 -11.89 20.92
N LEU A 34 8.92 -10.91 20.25
CA LEU A 34 7.68 -11.10 19.48
C LEU A 34 7.91 -11.66 18.07
N LEU A 35 9.07 -11.40 17.48
CA LEU A 35 9.39 -11.80 16.11
C LEU A 35 10.34 -13.01 16.11
N THR A 36 10.11 -13.94 15.19
CA THR A 36 11.11 -14.96 14.90
C THR A 36 12.39 -14.30 14.38
N HIS A 37 13.50 -15.00 14.46
CA HIS A 37 14.79 -14.49 13.98
C HIS A 37 14.77 -14.11 12.49
N GLN A 38 13.97 -14.78 11.68
CA GLN A 38 13.78 -14.48 10.27
C GLN A 38 12.92 -13.23 10.08
N GLU A 39 11.78 -13.11 10.78
CA GLU A 39 10.92 -11.93 10.75
C GLU A 39 11.65 -10.69 11.24
N TYR A 40 12.44 -10.81 12.31
CA TYR A 40 13.24 -9.69 12.82
C TYR A 40 14.25 -9.19 11.77
N ARG A 41 14.97 -10.11 11.07
CA ARG A 41 15.91 -9.71 10.00
C ARG A 41 15.19 -9.04 8.83
N GLN A 42 14.06 -9.57 8.41
CA GLN A 42 13.26 -8.99 7.33
C GLN A 42 12.72 -7.61 7.72
N ALA A 43 12.15 -7.48 8.93
CA ALA A 43 11.67 -6.21 9.46
C ALA A 43 12.79 -5.16 9.56
N ASN A 44 13.99 -5.54 10.01
CA ASN A 44 15.13 -4.64 10.07
C ASN A 44 15.64 -4.23 8.68
N ALA A 45 15.64 -5.14 7.72
CA ALA A 45 16.03 -4.84 6.34
C ALA A 45 15.04 -3.89 5.66
N SER A 46 13.74 -4.05 5.91
CA SER A 46 12.70 -3.22 5.28
C SER A 46 12.51 -1.84 5.92
N VAL A 47 13.13 -1.55 7.07
CA VAL A 47 13.02 -0.24 7.74
C VAL A 47 13.44 0.94 6.86
N LEU A 48 14.42 0.73 5.98
CA LEU A 48 14.93 1.77 5.09
C LEU A 48 14.17 1.87 3.76
N ASP A 49 13.42 0.83 3.39
CA ASP A 49 12.79 0.70 2.06
C ASP A 49 11.26 0.70 2.12
N ALA A 50 10.65 0.65 3.31
CA ALA A 50 9.20 0.66 3.48
C ALA A 50 8.65 2.09 3.46
N PHE A 51 8.52 2.66 2.27
CA PHE A 51 7.94 3.99 2.06
C PHE A 51 6.46 3.87 1.72
N TYR A 52 5.59 4.23 2.67
CA TYR A 52 4.14 4.24 2.44
C TYR A 52 3.73 5.43 1.57
N THR A 53 3.00 5.12 0.51
CA THR A 53 2.51 6.13 -0.43
C THR A 53 1.42 6.99 0.22
N SER A 54 1.51 8.29 0.01
CA SER A 54 0.50 9.26 0.47
C SER A 54 -0.89 8.91 -0.12
N PRO A 55 -1.96 8.95 0.69
CA PRO A 55 -3.32 8.76 0.20
C PRO A 55 -3.67 9.64 -1.01
N VAL A 56 -3.26 10.89 -1.00
CA VAL A 56 -3.51 11.84 -2.09
C VAL A 56 -2.88 11.40 -3.42
N VAL A 57 -1.68 10.80 -3.36
CA VAL A 57 -1.00 10.27 -4.56
C VAL A 57 -1.73 9.03 -5.09
N ILE A 58 -2.17 8.13 -4.20
CA ILE A 58 -2.92 6.94 -4.61
C ILE A 58 -4.25 7.33 -5.24
N ASP A 59 -4.98 8.27 -4.64
CA ASP A 59 -6.26 8.77 -5.16
C ASP A 59 -6.09 9.38 -6.55
N GLY A 60 -5.02 10.16 -6.77
CA GLY A 60 -4.72 10.72 -8.08
C GLY A 60 -4.39 9.66 -9.15
N ILE A 61 -3.75 8.56 -8.77
CA ILE A 61 -3.53 7.43 -9.70
C ILE A 61 -4.86 6.79 -10.09
N TYR A 62 -5.77 6.57 -9.15
CA TYR A 62 -7.09 6.02 -9.47
C TYR A 62 -7.94 6.99 -10.26
N GLU A 63 -7.88 8.30 -9.99
CA GLU A 63 -8.53 9.34 -10.80
C GLU A 63 -8.04 9.28 -12.27
N ALA A 64 -6.74 9.11 -12.49
CA ALA A 64 -6.20 8.92 -13.83
C ALA A 64 -6.74 7.65 -14.51
N LEU A 65 -6.77 6.53 -13.79
CA LEU A 65 -7.29 5.27 -14.31
C LEU A 65 -8.77 5.33 -14.65
N GLU A 66 -9.58 6.05 -13.85
CA GLU A 66 -10.99 6.32 -14.16
C GLU A 66 -11.14 7.16 -15.43
N ASN A 67 -10.32 8.22 -15.58
CA ASN A 67 -10.28 9.05 -16.79
C ASN A 67 -9.87 8.26 -18.03
N PHE A 68 -9.03 7.22 -17.87
CA PHE A 68 -8.67 6.29 -18.95
C PHE A 68 -9.75 5.26 -19.24
N GLY A 69 -10.85 5.25 -18.48
CA GLY A 69 -11.98 4.35 -18.65
C GLY A 69 -11.86 2.99 -17.93
N PHE A 70 -10.91 2.84 -16.98
CA PHE A 70 -10.79 1.63 -16.19
C PHE A 70 -11.92 1.52 -15.17
N GLN A 71 -12.75 0.50 -15.28
CA GLN A 71 -13.89 0.25 -14.38
C GLN A 71 -13.73 -1.02 -13.54
N GLY A 72 -12.64 -1.76 -13.72
CA GLY A 72 -12.36 -3.01 -13.06
C GLY A 72 -11.65 -4.00 -13.98
N GLY A 73 -11.05 -5.03 -13.40
CA GLY A 73 -10.27 -6.03 -14.11
C GLY A 73 -9.29 -6.74 -13.20
N ASN A 74 -8.28 -7.37 -13.78
CA ASN A 74 -7.18 -7.96 -13.03
C ASN A 74 -6.15 -6.88 -12.69
N VAL A 75 -5.98 -6.58 -11.40
CA VAL A 75 -5.09 -5.53 -10.92
C VAL A 75 -3.91 -6.15 -10.16
N LEU A 76 -2.69 -5.76 -10.54
CA LEU A 76 -1.44 -6.19 -9.91
C LEU A 76 -0.83 -5.06 -9.06
N GLU A 77 -0.44 -5.37 -7.83
CA GLU A 77 0.46 -4.54 -7.01
C GLU A 77 1.73 -5.34 -6.70
N PRO A 78 2.85 -5.11 -7.42
CA PRO A 78 4.02 -6.01 -7.38
C PRO A 78 4.94 -5.81 -6.16
N ALA A 79 4.76 -4.73 -5.41
CA ALA A 79 5.45 -4.44 -4.14
C ALA A 79 4.45 -3.77 -3.19
N MET A 80 3.50 -4.57 -2.67
CA MET A 80 2.27 -4.03 -2.13
C MET A 80 2.37 -3.53 -0.67
N GLY A 81 3.40 -3.87 0.08
CA GLY A 81 3.46 -3.57 1.49
C GLY A 81 2.26 -4.16 2.23
N VAL A 82 1.48 -3.31 2.89
CA VAL A 82 0.22 -3.70 3.55
C VAL A 82 -1.01 -3.53 2.66
N GLY A 83 -0.85 -3.14 1.37
CA GLY A 83 -1.93 -3.02 0.40
C GLY A 83 -2.66 -1.66 0.41
N ASN A 84 -1.93 -0.57 0.60
CA ASN A 84 -2.54 0.77 0.62
C ASN A 84 -3.25 1.11 -0.70
N PHE A 85 -2.75 0.67 -1.85
CA PHE A 85 -3.42 0.86 -3.13
C PHE A 85 -4.75 0.12 -3.16
N PHE A 86 -4.80 -1.14 -2.72
CA PHE A 86 -6.06 -1.89 -2.66
C PHE A 86 -7.09 -1.23 -1.75
N GLY A 87 -6.66 -0.73 -0.58
CA GLY A 87 -7.56 -0.11 0.40
C GLY A 87 -8.10 1.26 -0.01
N ARG A 88 -7.51 1.88 -1.03
CA ARG A 88 -7.97 3.18 -1.56
C ARG A 88 -8.59 3.09 -2.95
N MET A 89 -8.67 1.90 -3.51
CA MET A 89 -9.36 1.70 -4.78
C MET A 89 -10.83 2.11 -4.65
N PRO A 90 -11.39 2.88 -5.59
CA PRO A 90 -12.81 3.23 -5.59
C PRO A 90 -13.69 1.97 -5.49
N GLU A 91 -14.75 2.04 -4.69
CA GLU A 91 -15.56 0.88 -4.32
C GLU A 91 -16.12 0.12 -5.55
N GLU A 92 -16.63 0.85 -6.53
CA GLU A 92 -17.17 0.23 -7.77
C GLU A 92 -16.08 -0.43 -8.59
N MET A 93 -14.88 0.18 -8.66
CA MET A 93 -13.72 -0.41 -9.33
C MET A 93 -13.25 -1.67 -8.58
N GLN A 94 -13.25 -1.64 -7.25
CA GLN A 94 -12.84 -2.77 -6.41
C GLN A 94 -13.81 -3.96 -6.58
N LYS A 95 -15.11 -3.73 -6.57
CA LYS A 95 -16.14 -4.77 -6.80
C LYS A 95 -15.99 -5.48 -8.14
N ASN A 96 -15.53 -4.76 -9.15
CA ASN A 96 -15.33 -5.26 -10.51
C ASN A 96 -13.91 -5.76 -10.76
N SER A 97 -13.05 -5.84 -9.74
CA SER A 97 -11.64 -6.19 -9.89
C SER A 97 -11.27 -7.47 -9.15
N ARG A 98 -10.27 -8.17 -9.69
CA ARG A 98 -9.51 -9.20 -9.01
C ARG A 98 -8.15 -8.63 -8.64
N LEU A 99 -7.80 -8.73 -7.36
CA LEU A 99 -6.61 -8.10 -6.82
C LEU A 99 -5.48 -9.12 -6.61
N TYR A 100 -4.33 -8.81 -7.14
CA TYR A 100 -3.13 -9.64 -7.06
C TYR A 100 -1.99 -8.84 -6.47
N GLY A 101 -1.43 -9.31 -5.36
CA GLY A 101 -0.34 -8.63 -4.67
C GLY A 101 0.89 -9.51 -4.51
N VAL A 102 2.07 -8.89 -4.58
CA VAL A 102 3.33 -9.55 -4.21
C VAL A 102 4.03 -8.69 -3.17
N GLU A 103 4.50 -9.33 -2.09
CA GLU A 103 5.23 -8.66 -1.02
C GLU A 103 6.36 -9.54 -0.49
N ILE A 104 7.57 -9.00 -0.44
CA ILE A 104 8.75 -9.73 0.02
C ILE A 104 8.82 -9.83 1.55
N ASP A 105 8.36 -8.79 2.25
CA ASP A 105 8.33 -8.78 3.72
C ASP A 105 7.16 -9.62 4.25
N SER A 106 7.50 -10.68 4.96
CA SER A 106 6.51 -11.65 5.47
C SER A 106 5.51 -11.05 6.45
N ILE A 107 5.87 -9.99 7.18
CA ILE A 107 4.98 -9.36 8.15
C ILE A 107 3.97 -8.48 7.42
N SER A 108 4.42 -7.61 6.52
CA SER A 108 3.56 -6.76 5.69
C SER A 108 2.63 -7.61 4.82
N GLY A 109 3.16 -8.66 4.17
CA GLY A 109 2.37 -9.57 3.35
C GLY A 109 1.31 -10.33 4.14
N ARG A 110 1.60 -10.78 5.37
CA ARG A 110 0.60 -11.43 6.25
C ARG A 110 -0.47 -10.46 6.75
N ILE A 111 -0.11 -9.21 6.98
CA ILE A 111 -1.07 -8.14 7.29
C ILE A 111 -1.98 -7.93 6.09
N ALA A 112 -1.43 -7.77 4.89
CA ALA A 112 -2.18 -7.60 3.66
C ALA A 112 -3.14 -8.78 3.40
N GLN A 113 -2.70 -10.02 3.58
CA GLN A 113 -3.56 -11.22 3.45
C GLN A 113 -4.74 -11.22 4.43
N LYS A 114 -4.60 -10.56 5.59
CA LYS A 114 -5.69 -10.44 6.58
C LYS A 114 -6.62 -9.27 6.28
N LEU A 115 -6.10 -8.21 5.69
CA LEU A 115 -6.89 -7.05 5.27
C LEU A 115 -7.70 -7.33 4.00
N TYR A 116 -7.11 -8.12 3.07
CA TYR A 116 -7.70 -8.43 1.77
C TYR A 116 -7.80 -9.95 1.56
N PRO A 117 -8.72 -10.64 2.27
CA PRO A 117 -8.81 -12.11 2.24
C PRO A 117 -9.20 -12.67 0.85
N ASP A 118 -9.82 -11.86 0.01
CA ASP A 118 -10.24 -12.25 -1.34
C ASP A 118 -9.20 -11.93 -2.42
N ALA A 119 -8.13 -11.20 -2.07
CA ALA A 119 -7.01 -10.93 -2.97
C ALA A 119 -6.03 -12.11 -3.03
N ASP A 120 -5.39 -12.29 -4.19
CA ASP A 120 -4.32 -13.27 -4.37
C ASP A 120 -2.97 -12.66 -4.01
N ILE A 121 -2.54 -12.84 -2.75
CA ILE A 121 -1.33 -12.21 -2.21
C ILE A 121 -0.24 -13.24 -1.98
N ALA A 122 0.87 -13.12 -2.73
CA ALA A 122 2.06 -13.94 -2.60
C ALA A 122 3.13 -13.25 -1.73
N ILE A 123 3.61 -13.96 -0.69
CA ILE A 123 4.71 -13.48 0.17
C ILE A 123 6.03 -14.01 -0.38
N GLN A 124 6.62 -13.27 -1.31
CA GLN A 124 7.87 -13.63 -2.00
C GLN A 124 8.44 -12.41 -2.73
N GLY A 125 9.68 -12.50 -3.21
CA GLY A 125 10.20 -11.49 -4.14
C GLY A 125 9.47 -11.54 -5.48
N PHE A 126 9.33 -10.39 -6.13
CA PHE A 126 8.61 -10.29 -7.42
C PHE A 126 9.29 -11.10 -8.53
N GLU A 127 10.60 -11.33 -8.44
CA GLU A 127 11.36 -12.20 -9.35
C GLU A 127 10.92 -13.67 -9.32
N LYS A 128 10.20 -14.08 -8.28
CA LYS A 128 9.67 -15.45 -8.13
C LYS A 128 8.22 -15.58 -8.59
N ASN A 129 7.67 -14.52 -9.19
CA ASN A 129 6.31 -14.58 -9.69
C ASN A 129 6.19 -15.59 -10.84
N ASN A 130 5.05 -16.28 -10.91
CA ASN A 130 4.71 -17.22 -11.98
C ASN A 130 3.48 -16.74 -12.78
N PHE A 131 3.20 -15.43 -12.77
CA PHE A 131 2.11 -14.87 -13.54
C PHE A 131 2.36 -15.06 -15.04
N GLN A 132 1.31 -15.36 -15.76
CA GLN A 132 1.37 -15.37 -17.23
C GLN A 132 1.60 -13.96 -17.76
N ASN A 133 2.29 -13.86 -18.88
CA ASN A 133 2.40 -12.61 -19.61
C ASN A 133 1.02 -12.20 -20.15
N GLY A 134 0.71 -10.91 -20.10
CA GLY A 134 -0.54 -10.36 -20.61
C GLY A 134 -1.80 -10.73 -19.79
N CYS A 135 -1.68 -11.02 -18.49
CA CYS A 135 -2.83 -11.40 -17.68
C CYS A 135 -3.46 -10.26 -16.87
N PHE A 136 -2.79 -9.11 -16.74
CA PHE A 136 -3.30 -7.99 -15.96
C PHE A 136 -3.81 -6.87 -16.84
N ASP A 137 -4.93 -6.27 -16.44
CA ASP A 137 -5.49 -5.08 -17.07
C ASP A 137 -4.73 -3.83 -16.63
N VAL A 138 -4.41 -3.77 -15.36
CA VAL A 138 -3.70 -2.63 -14.74
C VAL A 138 -2.69 -3.15 -13.72
N ALA A 139 -1.54 -2.48 -13.63
CA ALA A 139 -0.62 -2.62 -12.52
C ALA A 139 -0.39 -1.26 -11.85
N VAL A 140 -0.54 -1.21 -10.52
CA VAL A 140 -0.34 -0.02 -9.71
C VAL A 140 0.65 -0.31 -8.59
N GLY A 141 1.32 0.70 -8.07
CA GLY A 141 2.18 0.52 -6.91
C GLY A 141 3.24 1.60 -6.76
N ASN A 142 3.90 1.56 -5.62
CA ASN A 142 5.12 2.30 -5.35
C ASN A 142 6.27 1.31 -5.38
N VAL A 143 7.00 1.27 -6.49
CA VAL A 143 8.07 0.30 -6.68
C VAL A 143 9.30 0.66 -5.84
N PRO A 144 10.02 -0.32 -5.28
CA PRO A 144 11.22 -0.04 -4.50
C PRO A 144 12.27 0.67 -5.37
N PHE A 145 12.83 1.74 -4.83
CA PHE A 145 13.85 2.53 -5.50
C PHE A 145 15.09 2.68 -4.61
N GLY A 146 16.26 2.73 -5.25
CA GLY A 146 17.56 2.79 -4.58
C GLY A 146 18.69 2.37 -5.50
N GLU A 147 19.91 2.35 -4.98
CA GLU A 147 21.11 1.98 -5.74
C GLU A 147 21.28 0.47 -5.97
N LEU A 148 20.36 -0.35 -5.44
CA LEU A 148 20.40 -1.80 -5.59
C LEU A 148 20.27 -2.19 -7.05
N SER A 149 21.22 -3.00 -7.53
CA SER A 149 21.15 -3.64 -8.85
C SER A 149 20.67 -5.08 -8.67
N PHE A 150 19.77 -5.47 -9.54
CA PHE A 150 19.24 -6.82 -9.62
C PHE A 150 19.75 -7.50 -10.89
N LYS A 151 20.15 -8.76 -10.78
CA LYS A 151 20.55 -9.57 -11.93
C LYS A 151 19.50 -10.64 -12.18
N ASP A 152 18.91 -10.59 -13.34
CA ASP A 152 17.92 -11.53 -13.82
C ASP A 152 18.37 -12.13 -15.17
N ASP A 153 18.06 -13.41 -15.41
CA ASP A 153 18.43 -14.10 -16.65
C ASP A 153 17.76 -13.50 -17.88
N LYS A 154 16.59 -12.87 -17.70
CA LYS A 154 15.77 -12.29 -18.78
C LYS A 154 16.13 -10.84 -19.07
N HIS A 155 16.36 -10.03 -18.03
CA HIS A 155 16.55 -8.57 -18.14
C HIS A 155 18.02 -8.15 -17.95
N GLY A 156 18.92 -9.10 -17.62
CA GLY A 156 20.32 -8.80 -17.35
C GLY A 156 20.53 -8.12 -16.00
N THR A 157 21.60 -7.33 -15.86
CA THR A 157 21.85 -6.53 -14.66
C THR A 157 21.20 -5.17 -14.82
N THR A 158 20.19 -4.88 -14.01
CA THR A 158 19.42 -3.63 -14.06
C THR A 158 19.18 -3.10 -12.65
N LYS A 159 18.86 -1.81 -12.52
CA LYS A 159 18.42 -1.27 -11.22
C LYS A 159 17.07 -1.86 -10.84
N LEU A 160 16.81 -1.96 -9.54
CA LEU A 160 15.63 -2.65 -9.02
C LEU A 160 14.32 -2.05 -9.57
N HIS A 161 14.18 -0.72 -9.58
CA HIS A 161 12.99 -0.06 -10.14
C HIS A 161 12.82 -0.30 -11.64
N ASP A 162 13.90 -0.35 -12.41
CA ASP A 162 13.86 -0.65 -13.85
C ASP A 162 13.38 -2.08 -14.12
N TYR A 163 13.80 -3.04 -13.27
CA TYR A 163 13.33 -4.41 -13.30
C TYR A 163 11.82 -4.49 -13.09
N PHE A 164 11.30 -3.76 -12.07
CA PHE A 164 9.85 -3.75 -11.81
C PHE A 164 9.04 -3.24 -13.01
N PHE A 165 9.48 -2.18 -13.68
CA PHE A 165 8.82 -1.72 -14.90
C PHE A 165 8.86 -2.76 -16.02
N SER A 166 10.04 -3.33 -16.30
CA SER A 166 10.23 -4.27 -17.41
C SER A 166 9.44 -5.56 -17.22
N GLU A 167 9.51 -6.15 -16.02
CA GLU A 167 8.79 -7.39 -15.71
C GLU A 167 7.28 -7.15 -15.66
N THR A 168 6.82 -6.03 -15.09
CA THR A 168 5.39 -5.73 -15.01
C THR A 168 4.79 -5.47 -16.39
N LEU A 169 5.48 -4.79 -17.29
CA LEU A 169 5.02 -4.61 -18.66
C LEU A 169 4.82 -5.96 -19.38
N ASP A 170 5.63 -6.96 -19.10
CA ASP A 170 5.41 -8.29 -19.67
C ASP A 170 4.15 -8.95 -19.08
N LYS A 171 3.78 -8.65 -17.83
CA LYS A 171 2.58 -9.21 -17.16
C LYS A 171 1.29 -8.51 -17.54
N VAL A 172 1.36 -7.24 -17.92
CA VAL A 172 0.19 -6.47 -18.35
C VAL A 172 -0.17 -6.85 -19.78
N LYS A 173 -1.47 -6.91 -20.10
CA LYS A 173 -1.99 -7.21 -21.45
C LYS A 173 -1.73 -6.06 -22.42
N ASP A 174 -1.84 -6.32 -23.69
CA ASP A 174 -1.83 -5.28 -24.72
C ASP A 174 -2.96 -4.27 -24.48
N GLY A 175 -2.65 -2.97 -24.50
CA GLY A 175 -3.56 -1.88 -24.12
C GLY A 175 -3.76 -1.66 -22.63
N GLY A 176 -3.22 -2.52 -21.75
CA GLY A 176 -3.29 -2.35 -20.31
C GLY A 176 -2.30 -1.31 -19.77
N ILE A 177 -2.51 -0.84 -18.54
CA ILE A 177 -1.80 0.30 -17.94
C ILE A 177 -0.87 -0.15 -16.82
N VAL A 178 0.34 0.44 -16.79
CA VAL A 178 1.25 0.44 -15.63
C VAL A 178 1.30 1.85 -15.07
N ALA A 179 0.89 2.03 -13.82
CA ALA A 179 0.89 3.31 -13.11
C ALA A 179 1.71 3.18 -11.83
N PHE A 180 2.99 3.56 -11.89
CA PHE A 180 3.92 3.38 -10.79
C PHE A 180 4.45 4.70 -10.24
N VAL A 181 4.58 4.75 -8.93
CA VAL A 181 5.40 5.74 -8.22
C VAL A 181 6.83 5.23 -8.17
N THR A 182 7.77 6.09 -8.51
CA THR A 182 9.21 5.81 -8.51
C THR A 182 10.03 7.05 -8.19
N SER A 183 11.34 6.91 -7.99
CA SER A 183 12.20 8.07 -7.82
C SER A 183 12.38 8.84 -9.14
N ALA A 184 12.62 10.16 -9.05
CA ALA A 184 12.95 10.99 -10.21
C ALA A 184 14.12 10.45 -11.05
N GLY A 185 14.99 9.64 -10.43
CA GLY A 185 16.11 9.00 -11.11
C GLY A 185 15.71 8.05 -12.25
N THR A 186 14.49 7.54 -12.29
CA THR A 186 14.00 6.71 -13.41
C THR A 186 13.97 7.50 -14.73
N LEU A 187 13.46 8.73 -14.68
CA LEU A 187 13.39 9.60 -15.87
C LEU A 187 14.65 10.46 -16.06
N ASP A 188 15.31 10.91 -14.97
CA ASP A 188 16.41 11.88 -15.04
C ASP A 188 17.81 11.27 -15.17
N LYS A 189 17.96 9.94 -15.10
CA LYS A 189 19.27 9.34 -15.29
C LYS A 189 19.79 9.55 -16.72
N ARG A 190 21.11 9.82 -16.87
CA ARG A 190 21.73 10.04 -18.18
C ARG A 190 21.72 8.81 -19.08
N ASP A 191 21.77 7.63 -18.47
CA ASP A 191 21.64 6.37 -19.22
C ASP A 191 20.20 6.21 -19.70
N GLU A 192 20.01 6.18 -20.99
CA GLU A 192 18.71 6.08 -21.67
C GLU A 192 18.29 4.63 -21.95
N SER A 193 19.14 3.65 -21.69
CA SER A 193 18.95 2.25 -22.11
C SER A 193 17.62 1.67 -21.65
N THR A 194 17.28 1.86 -20.36
CA THR A 194 16.03 1.38 -19.81
C THR A 194 14.82 2.08 -20.45
N ARG A 195 14.84 3.42 -20.58
CA ARG A 195 13.73 4.15 -21.19
C ARG A 195 13.52 3.75 -22.65
N LYS A 196 14.59 3.49 -23.40
CA LYS A 196 14.52 2.94 -24.76
C LYS A 196 13.87 1.56 -24.79
N ALA A 197 14.29 0.66 -23.91
CA ALA A 197 13.70 -0.68 -23.81
C ALA A 197 12.22 -0.66 -23.42
N LEU A 198 11.81 0.25 -22.53
CA LEU A 198 10.40 0.44 -22.18
C LEU A 198 9.60 1.03 -23.35
N ALA A 199 10.19 1.99 -24.09
CA ALA A 199 9.57 2.61 -25.25
C ALA A 199 9.35 1.63 -26.43
N GLU A 200 10.08 0.53 -26.48
CA GLU A 200 9.85 -0.54 -27.46
C GLU A 200 8.59 -1.37 -27.15
N LYS A 201 8.12 -1.35 -25.89
CA LYS A 201 7.03 -2.21 -25.41
C LYS A 201 5.77 -1.46 -25.01
N ALA A 202 5.86 -0.14 -24.80
CA ALA A 202 4.76 0.62 -24.25
C ALA A 202 4.72 2.06 -24.78
N ASP A 203 3.51 2.60 -24.88
CA ASP A 203 3.29 4.02 -25.11
C ASP A 203 3.43 4.77 -23.79
N PHE A 204 4.17 5.87 -23.82
CA PHE A 204 4.28 6.76 -22.67
C PHE A 204 3.08 7.70 -22.65
N ILE A 205 2.17 7.51 -21.69
CA ILE A 205 0.99 8.35 -21.52
C ILE A 205 1.40 9.70 -20.91
N GLY A 206 2.31 9.66 -19.93
CA GLY A 206 2.84 10.83 -19.25
C GLY A 206 3.41 10.50 -17.88
N ALA A 207 3.93 11.53 -17.22
CA ALA A 207 4.41 11.44 -15.85
C ALA A 207 4.07 12.72 -15.07
N ILE A 208 3.91 12.57 -13.76
CA ILE A 208 3.67 13.69 -12.84
C ILE A 208 4.81 13.70 -11.84
N ARG A 209 5.57 14.78 -11.76
CA ARG A 209 6.65 14.96 -10.81
C ARG A 209 6.13 15.57 -9.51
N LEU A 210 6.28 14.83 -8.42
CA LEU A 210 5.82 15.21 -7.10
C LEU A 210 6.92 15.93 -6.31
N PRO A 211 6.57 16.92 -5.47
CA PRO A 211 7.54 17.65 -4.68
C PRO A 211 8.19 16.78 -3.61
N GLY A 212 9.47 17.00 -3.39
CA GLY A 212 10.26 16.51 -2.26
C GLY A 212 10.49 17.60 -1.20
N GLY A 213 11.48 17.39 -0.32
CA GLY A 213 11.82 18.34 0.74
C GLY A 213 10.87 18.33 1.93
N LYS A 214 10.91 19.41 2.74
CA LYS A 214 10.19 19.47 4.03
C LYS A 214 8.66 19.37 3.91
N ASN A 215 8.09 19.87 2.82
CA ASN A 215 6.66 19.84 2.51
C ASN A 215 6.37 18.87 1.34
N GLY A 216 7.27 17.91 1.10
CA GLY A 216 7.15 16.97 0.00
C GLY A 216 6.02 15.96 0.18
N ALA A 217 5.58 15.37 -0.94
CA ALA A 217 4.46 14.44 -1.03
C ALA A 217 4.57 13.20 -0.12
N PHE A 218 5.80 12.83 0.27
CA PHE A 218 6.08 11.64 1.10
C PHE A 218 6.58 11.98 2.50
N LYS A 219 6.73 13.27 2.85
CA LYS A 219 7.31 13.67 4.14
C LYS A 219 6.47 13.25 5.33
N SER A 220 5.16 13.47 5.28
CA SER A 220 4.23 13.17 6.37
C SER A 220 4.03 11.67 6.58
N ASN A 221 4.04 10.87 5.50
CA ASN A 221 3.67 9.44 5.53
C ASN A 221 4.88 8.50 5.56
N ALA A 222 5.98 8.89 4.92
CA ALA A 222 7.17 8.05 4.79
C ALA A 222 8.44 8.68 5.37
N GLY A 223 8.37 9.91 5.89
CA GLY A 223 9.52 10.61 6.46
C GLY A 223 10.62 10.98 5.47
N THR A 224 10.44 10.72 4.17
CA THR A 224 11.43 10.97 3.12
C THR A 224 11.20 12.31 2.42
N GLU A 225 12.29 12.93 1.97
CA GLU A 225 12.30 14.21 1.25
C GLU A 225 12.62 14.04 -0.25
N VAL A 226 12.54 12.83 -0.77
CA VAL A 226 12.90 12.50 -2.15
C VAL A 226 11.84 13.02 -3.13
N THR A 227 12.28 13.64 -4.23
CA THR A 227 11.44 13.94 -5.38
C THR A 227 11.10 12.64 -6.11
N THR A 228 9.82 12.42 -6.39
CA THR A 228 9.31 11.19 -7.00
C THR A 228 8.47 11.50 -8.24
N ASP A 229 8.30 10.51 -9.09
CA ASP A 229 7.48 10.58 -10.29
C ASP A 229 6.37 9.54 -10.23
N ILE A 230 5.16 9.91 -10.66
CA ILE A 230 4.13 8.97 -11.07
C ILE A 230 4.29 8.79 -12.57
N ILE A 231 4.55 7.57 -13.03
CA ILE A 231 4.74 7.26 -14.45
C ILE A 231 3.59 6.39 -14.94
N PHE A 232 2.97 6.79 -16.06
CA PHE A 232 1.90 6.06 -16.74
C PHE A 232 2.39 5.53 -18.08
N LEU A 233 2.37 4.20 -18.24
CA LEU A 233 2.72 3.50 -19.47
C LEU A 233 1.55 2.65 -19.92
N GLN A 234 1.24 2.63 -21.22
CA GLN A 234 0.29 1.71 -21.82
C GLN A 234 1.02 0.66 -22.64
N LYS A 235 0.82 -0.61 -22.31
CA LYS A 235 1.40 -1.72 -23.07
C LYS A 235 0.95 -1.67 -24.53
N ASN A 236 1.89 -1.78 -25.45
CA ASN A 236 1.62 -1.81 -26.88
C ASN A 236 2.56 -2.82 -27.57
N GLU A 237 2.04 -4.02 -27.86
CA GLU A 237 2.82 -5.10 -28.48
C GLU A 237 3.13 -4.85 -29.96
N HIS A 238 2.45 -3.89 -30.59
CA HIS A 238 2.60 -3.53 -32.00
C HIS A 238 3.29 -2.19 -32.21
N LYS A 239 3.89 -1.63 -31.13
CA LYS A 239 4.53 -0.33 -31.17
C LYS A 239 5.72 -0.33 -32.11
N VAL A 240 5.75 0.68 -32.96
CA VAL A 240 6.94 1.08 -33.73
C VAL A 240 7.47 2.35 -33.06
N PRO A 241 8.61 2.30 -32.34
CA PRO A 241 9.15 3.47 -31.65
C PRO A 241 9.47 4.59 -32.66
N ASP A 242 8.99 5.80 -32.36
CA ASP A 242 9.31 7.01 -33.10
C ASP A 242 10.20 7.91 -32.23
N PRO A 243 11.51 7.98 -32.48
CA PRO A 243 12.44 8.72 -31.63
C PRO A 243 12.10 10.21 -31.49
N GLU A 244 11.36 10.80 -32.42
CA GLU A 244 10.94 12.20 -32.34
C GLU A 244 9.78 12.41 -31.38
N LYS A 245 8.93 11.39 -31.18
CA LYS A 245 7.80 11.41 -30.25
C LYS A 245 8.16 10.93 -28.86
N GLU A 246 9.22 10.14 -28.73
CA GLU A 246 9.66 9.58 -27.43
C GLU A 246 10.53 10.58 -26.65
N ILE A 247 10.04 11.81 -26.48
CA ILE A 247 10.75 12.91 -25.79
C ILE A 247 11.19 12.55 -24.37
N TRP A 248 10.46 11.65 -23.70
CA TRP A 248 10.74 11.17 -22.34
C TRP A 248 12.00 10.28 -22.22
N ILE A 249 12.58 9.85 -23.33
CA ILE A 249 13.81 9.06 -23.33
C ILE A 249 15.01 9.93 -22.96
N SER A 250 15.07 11.17 -23.44
CA SER A 250 16.23 12.06 -23.35
C SER A 250 16.10 13.06 -22.18
N ILE A 251 17.25 13.62 -21.81
CA ILE A 251 17.34 14.69 -20.84
C ILE A 251 17.26 16.03 -21.57
N GLY A 252 16.49 16.96 -21.02
CA GLY A 252 16.40 18.36 -21.39
C GLY A 252 16.92 19.27 -20.27
N GLU A 253 16.60 20.55 -20.38
CA GLU A 253 16.96 21.58 -19.40
C GLU A 253 15.75 22.46 -19.12
N MET A 254 15.52 22.77 -17.83
CA MET A 254 14.61 23.82 -17.40
C MET A 254 15.31 25.17 -17.41
N ASP A 255 14.58 26.22 -17.05
CA ASP A 255 15.14 27.55 -16.82
C ASP A 255 16.38 27.46 -15.91
N GLU A 256 17.36 28.32 -16.14
CA GLU A 256 18.66 28.33 -15.44
C GLU A 256 19.59 27.14 -15.76
N GLY A 257 19.29 26.32 -16.78
CA GLY A 257 20.12 25.20 -17.22
C GLY A 257 20.10 23.99 -16.27
N LEU A 258 19.04 23.85 -15.49
CA LEU A 258 18.86 22.70 -14.59
C LEU A 258 18.45 21.45 -15.39
N PRO A 259 19.25 20.36 -15.32
CA PRO A 259 18.94 19.15 -16.08
C PRO A 259 17.71 18.45 -15.51
N ILE A 260 16.76 18.12 -16.39
CA ILE A 260 15.54 17.39 -16.08
C ILE A 260 15.18 16.52 -17.29
N ASN A 261 14.34 15.51 -17.12
CA ASN A 261 13.82 14.78 -18.28
C ASN A 261 13.16 15.73 -19.28
N ARG A 262 13.43 15.53 -20.57
CA ARG A 262 12.93 16.42 -21.64
C ARG A 262 11.39 16.52 -21.64
N TYR A 263 10.69 15.46 -21.26
CA TYR A 263 9.23 15.50 -21.09
C TYR A 263 8.80 16.61 -20.12
N PHE A 264 9.42 16.74 -18.97
CA PHE A 264 9.10 17.78 -18.00
C PHE A 264 9.54 19.17 -18.44
N ALA A 265 10.65 19.26 -19.16
CA ALA A 265 11.08 20.53 -19.76
C ALA A 265 10.06 21.06 -20.77
N GLU A 266 9.44 20.17 -21.58
CA GLU A 266 8.40 20.51 -22.54
C GLU A 266 6.98 20.59 -21.92
N ASN A 267 6.77 20.01 -20.72
CA ASN A 267 5.50 19.99 -19.99
C ASN A 267 5.68 20.44 -18.53
N PRO A 268 6.04 21.71 -18.27
CA PRO A 268 6.35 22.19 -16.92
C PRO A 268 5.17 22.11 -15.95
N ASN A 269 3.94 22.11 -16.42
CA ASN A 269 2.71 21.91 -15.66
C ASN A 269 2.55 20.49 -15.07
N MET A 270 3.37 19.54 -15.51
CA MET A 270 3.47 18.19 -14.93
C MET A 270 4.47 18.13 -13.76
N VAL A 271 5.13 19.24 -13.42
CA VAL A 271 6.03 19.37 -12.27
C VAL A 271 5.29 20.14 -11.17
N LEU A 272 4.95 19.45 -10.08
CA LEU A 272 4.12 20.03 -9.02
C LEU A 272 4.99 20.76 -7.98
N GLY A 273 5.50 21.92 -8.37
CA GLY A 273 6.34 22.76 -7.55
C GLY A 273 7.50 23.41 -8.31
N THR A 274 8.42 24.02 -7.58
CA THR A 274 9.56 24.73 -8.14
C THR A 274 10.78 23.81 -8.24
N VAL A 275 11.39 23.73 -9.42
CA VAL A 275 12.63 22.98 -9.66
C VAL A 275 13.81 23.79 -9.11
N VAL A 276 14.63 23.17 -8.27
CA VAL A 276 15.83 23.77 -7.68
C VAL A 276 17.02 22.85 -7.82
N GLU A 277 18.23 23.40 -7.67
CA GLU A 277 19.45 22.56 -7.60
C GLU A 277 19.36 21.64 -6.38
N GLY A 278 19.31 20.34 -6.60
CA GLY A 278 19.18 19.33 -5.56
C GLY A 278 20.52 18.87 -5.00
N ASN A 279 20.46 18.22 -3.83
CA ASN A 279 21.63 17.58 -3.25
C ASN A 279 21.94 16.30 -4.03
N LYS A 280 23.14 16.22 -4.62
CA LYS A 280 23.58 15.13 -5.51
C LYS A 280 23.68 13.74 -4.86
N LEU A 281 23.40 13.62 -3.57
CA LEU A 281 23.43 12.35 -2.83
C LEU A 281 22.42 11.31 -3.34
N TYR A 282 21.38 11.72 -4.08
CA TYR A 282 20.32 10.82 -4.55
C TYR A 282 20.14 10.80 -6.09
N GLY A 283 21.18 11.14 -6.84
CA GLY A 283 21.29 10.82 -8.27
C GLY A 283 20.83 11.89 -9.26
N SER A 284 19.77 12.65 -9.04
CA SER A 284 19.43 13.78 -9.92
C SER A 284 20.05 15.08 -9.40
N GLY A 285 20.57 15.91 -10.30
CA GLY A 285 21.10 17.23 -9.93
C GLY A 285 20.01 18.25 -9.58
N THR A 286 18.75 17.84 -9.56
CA THR A 286 17.57 18.67 -9.34
C THR A 286 16.64 18.07 -8.30
N MET A 287 15.92 18.93 -7.61
CA MET A 287 14.85 18.59 -6.66
C MET A 287 13.66 19.51 -6.91
N VAL A 288 12.45 19.03 -6.64
CA VAL A 288 11.24 19.86 -6.68
C VAL A 288 10.81 20.17 -5.27
N ILE A 289 10.56 21.45 -4.99
CA ILE A 289 10.08 21.95 -3.70
C ILE A 289 8.60 22.32 -3.86
N ALA A 290 7.76 21.90 -2.91
CA ALA A 290 6.36 22.27 -2.88
C ALA A 290 6.19 23.80 -2.76
N GLU A 291 5.23 24.37 -3.44
CA GLU A 291 4.84 25.76 -3.29
C GLU A 291 4.01 25.93 -2.03
N ASP A 292 4.29 27.01 -1.29
CA ASP A 292 3.56 27.29 -0.05
C ASP A 292 2.10 27.68 -0.35
N GLY A 293 1.18 27.08 0.41
CA GLY A 293 -0.26 27.40 0.32
C GLY A 293 -0.99 26.74 -0.86
N VAL A 294 -0.35 25.85 -1.61
CA VAL A 294 -0.99 25.13 -2.72
C VAL A 294 -1.35 23.70 -2.27
N ASP A 295 -2.57 23.27 -2.55
CA ASP A 295 -3.02 21.92 -2.23
C ASP A 295 -2.50 20.92 -3.25
N LEU A 296 -1.69 19.96 -2.79
CA LEU A 296 -1.14 18.89 -3.62
C LEU A 296 -2.23 18.07 -4.31
N LYS A 297 -3.38 17.87 -3.69
CA LYS A 297 -4.51 17.14 -4.28
C LYS A 297 -5.03 17.84 -5.53
N GLU A 298 -5.24 19.16 -5.45
CA GLU A 298 -5.69 19.94 -6.59
C GLU A 298 -4.67 19.95 -7.72
N GLN A 299 -3.37 20.07 -7.40
CA GLN A 299 -2.30 20.02 -8.40
C GLN A 299 -2.26 18.66 -9.11
N ILE A 300 -2.37 17.54 -8.36
CA ILE A 300 -2.42 16.20 -8.96
C ILE A 300 -3.63 16.06 -9.88
N SER A 301 -4.83 16.46 -9.44
CA SER A 301 -6.05 16.37 -10.25
C SER A 301 -5.94 17.21 -11.53
N GLN A 302 -5.36 18.41 -11.46
CA GLN A 302 -5.09 19.25 -12.65
C GLN A 302 -4.10 18.56 -13.61
N ALA A 303 -3.01 17.99 -13.11
CA ALA A 303 -2.05 17.26 -13.94
C ALA A 303 -2.68 16.01 -14.56
N VAL A 304 -3.45 15.24 -13.79
CA VAL A 304 -4.18 14.06 -14.26
C VAL A 304 -5.16 14.40 -15.38
N SER A 305 -5.84 15.55 -15.31
CA SER A 305 -6.78 15.98 -16.37
C SER A 305 -6.13 16.22 -17.74
N GLN A 306 -4.80 16.36 -17.78
CA GLN A 306 -4.03 16.56 -19.02
C GLN A 306 -3.52 15.24 -19.62
N LEU A 307 -3.58 14.14 -18.85
CA LEU A 307 -3.25 12.82 -19.36
C LEU A 307 -4.43 12.27 -20.16
N SER A 308 -4.17 11.68 -21.31
CA SER A 308 -5.21 11.08 -22.14
C SER A 308 -4.76 9.77 -22.76
N THR A 309 -5.53 8.74 -22.52
CA THR A 309 -5.50 7.44 -23.21
C THR A 309 -6.85 6.77 -23.04
N ALA A 310 -7.05 5.61 -23.65
CA ALA A 310 -8.24 4.81 -23.44
C ALA A 310 -7.84 3.36 -23.20
N ILE A 311 -8.35 2.78 -22.12
CA ILE A 311 -8.31 1.34 -21.89
C ILE A 311 -9.46 0.73 -22.68
N SER A 312 -9.17 -0.21 -23.58
CA SER A 312 -10.22 -0.94 -24.28
C SER A 312 -11.04 -1.74 -23.26
N ASP A 313 -12.37 -1.58 -23.29
CA ASP A 313 -13.30 -2.32 -22.43
C ASP A 313 -13.12 -3.83 -22.63
N THR A 314 -12.34 -4.41 -21.76
CA THR A 314 -12.15 -5.86 -21.69
C THR A 314 -12.61 -6.28 -20.32
N ARG A 315 -13.92 -6.50 -20.20
CA ARG A 315 -14.48 -7.22 -19.05
C ARG A 315 -13.65 -8.47 -18.80
N THR A 316 -13.21 -8.60 -17.55
CA THR A 316 -12.35 -9.65 -17.03
C THR A 316 -12.45 -10.96 -17.81
N LYS A 317 -11.51 -11.19 -18.70
CA LYS A 317 -11.22 -12.55 -19.14
C LYS A 317 -10.50 -13.23 -17.99
N GLU A 318 -10.96 -14.42 -17.69
CA GLU A 318 -10.49 -15.26 -16.60
C GLU A 318 -8.96 -15.42 -16.63
N VAL A 319 -8.34 -15.30 -15.45
CA VAL A 319 -6.90 -15.51 -15.32
C VAL A 319 -6.60 -16.99 -15.50
N TYR A 320 -5.83 -17.30 -16.52
CA TYR A 320 -5.35 -18.65 -16.71
C TYR A 320 -4.00 -18.81 -16.01
N ALA A 321 -3.93 -19.65 -14.98
CA ALA A 321 -2.65 -20.14 -14.49
C ALA A 321 -2.14 -21.23 -15.43
N LYS A 322 -0.84 -21.29 -15.68
CA LYS A 322 -0.25 -22.46 -16.31
C LYS A 322 -0.23 -23.62 -15.30
N SER A 323 -0.82 -24.75 -15.68
CA SER A 323 -0.53 -26.00 -14.95
C SER A 323 0.96 -26.34 -15.05
N ALA A 324 1.46 -27.20 -14.16
CA ALA A 324 2.82 -27.73 -14.27
C ALA A 324 3.10 -28.37 -15.63
N ASP A 325 2.05 -28.79 -16.35
CA ASP A 325 2.10 -29.41 -17.67
C ASP A 325 1.93 -28.41 -18.82
N GLY A 326 1.85 -27.10 -18.54
CA GLY A 326 1.78 -26.01 -19.54
C GLY A 326 0.38 -25.74 -20.14
N ALA A 327 -0.68 -26.46 -19.72
CA ALA A 327 -2.05 -26.21 -20.16
C ALA A 327 -2.66 -24.98 -19.48
N ALA A 328 -3.44 -24.20 -20.21
CA ALA A 328 -4.19 -23.08 -19.65
C ALA A 328 -5.43 -23.62 -18.91
N ILE A 329 -5.55 -23.31 -17.61
CA ILE A 329 -6.64 -23.73 -16.74
C ILE A 329 -7.41 -22.49 -16.28
N GLU A 330 -8.72 -22.57 -16.38
CA GLU A 330 -9.65 -21.55 -15.94
C GLU A 330 -9.84 -21.62 -14.42
N ILE A 331 -9.41 -20.57 -13.69
CA ILE A 331 -9.55 -20.53 -12.24
C ILE A 331 -10.82 -19.78 -11.88
N PRO A 332 -11.73 -20.37 -11.06
CA PRO A 332 -12.92 -19.65 -10.59
C PRO A 332 -12.58 -18.34 -9.88
N SER A 333 -13.36 -17.30 -10.15
CA SER A 333 -13.10 -15.92 -9.70
C SER A 333 -12.97 -15.74 -8.19
N VAL A 334 -13.73 -16.53 -7.43
CA VAL A 334 -13.87 -16.40 -5.96
C VAL A 334 -13.02 -17.46 -5.22
N LEU A 335 -12.12 -18.15 -5.93
CA LEU A 335 -11.38 -19.25 -5.34
C LEU A 335 -10.18 -18.74 -4.52
N ARG A 336 -10.17 -19.05 -3.22
CA ARG A 336 -9.04 -18.75 -2.32
C ARG A 336 -7.81 -19.59 -2.65
N ASN A 337 -6.63 -19.07 -2.34
CA ASN A 337 -5.41 -19.86 -2.38
C ASN A 337 -5.49 -21.06 -1.41
N TYR A 338 -4.79 -22.12 -1.73
CA TYR A 338 -4.82 -23.39 -1.00
C TYR A 338 -6.21 -24.07 -1.02
N SER A 339 -6.92 -23.93 -2.14
CA SER A 339 -8.20 -24.62 -2.38
C SER A 339 -8.14 -25.54 -3.59
N PHE A 340 -8.87 -26.61 -3.53
CA PHE A 340 -9.12 -27.45 -4.70
C PHE A 340 -10.27 -26.89 -5.54
N PHE A 341 -10.25 -27.14 -6.85
CA PHE A 341 -11.35 -26.83 -7.75
C PHE A 341 -11.38 -27.81 -8.93
N ALA A 342 -12.55 -27.99 -9.52
CA ALA A 342 -12.72 -28.74 -10.75
C ALA A 342 -12.68 -27.80 -11.94
N ASP A 343 -11.93 -28.14 -12.98
CA ASP A 343 -11.94 -27.44 -14.25
C ASP A 343 -13.16 -27.90 -15.06
N ASP A 344 -14.02 -26.95 -15.41
CA ASP A 344 -15.30 -27.25 -16.10
C ASP A 344 -15.11 -27.88 -17.48
N LYS A 345 -13.97 -27.66 -18.15
CA LYS A 345 -13.69 -28.17 -19.50
C LYS A 345 -13.17 -29.61 -19.48
N SER A 346 -12.25 -29.91 -18.59
CA SER A 346 -11.63 -31.24 -18.49
C SER A 346 -12.29 -32.14 -17.44
N GLY A 347 -13.02 -31.55 -16.49
CA GLY A 347 -13.52 -32.23 -15.30
C GLY A 347 -12.42 -32.73 -14.37
N GLU A 348 -11.18 -32.26 -14.53
CA GLU A 348 -10.06 -32.60 -13.65
C GLU A 348 -10.00 -31.66 -12.46
N ILE A 349 -9.48 -32.16 -11.35
CA ILE A 349 -9.36 -31.38 -10.11
C ILE A 349 -7.93 -30.85 -10.00
N TYR A 350 -7.83 -29.58 -9.68
CA TYR A 350 -6.62 -28.85 -9.48
C TYR A 350 -6.55 -28.25 -8.08
N TYR A 351 -5.33 -27.96 -7.63
CA TYR A 351 -5.04 -27.32 -6.37
C TYR A 351 -4.40 -25.96 -6.60
N LYS A 352 -5.05 -24.88 -6.15
CA LYS A 352 -4.57 -23.51 -6.29
C LYS A 352 -3.58 -23.18 -5.17
N LYS A 353 -2.37 -22.78 -5.54
CA LYS A 353 -1.39 -22.12 -4.68
C LYS A 353 -1.17 -20.69 -5.17
N PRO A 354 -0.60 -19.79 -4.36
CA PRO A 354 -0.18 -18.48 -4.84
C PRO A 354 0.65 -18.63 -6.12
N ASN A 355 0.23 -17.99 -7.21
CA ASN A 355 0.91 -17.99 -8.52
C ASN A 355 1.14 -19.38 -9.17
N GLN A 356 0.52 -20.44 -8.69
CA GLN A 356 0.68 -21.77 -9.24
C GLN A 356 -0.60 -22.61 -9.08
N THR A 357 -0.95 -23.33 -10.14
CA THR A 357 -2.03 -24.33 -10.11
C THR A 357 -1.45 -25.69 -10.44
N ILE A 358 -1.73 -26.69 -9.60
CA ILE A 358 -1.16 -28.04 -9.71
C ILE A 358 -2.31 -29.03 -9.94
N ARG A 359 -2.18 -29.87 -10.97
CA ARG A 359 -3.12 -30.98 -11.17
C ARG A 359 -3.07 -31.91 -9.95
N TRP A 360 -4.24 -32.18 -9.38
CA TRP A 360 -4.31 -33.06 -8.22
C TRP A 360 -4.04 -34.52 -8.60
N ASN A 361 -3.17 -35.19 -7.88
CA ASN A 361 -2.79 -36.58 -8.14
C ASN A 361 -3.93 -37.59 -7.87
N GLY A 362 -4.95 -37.18 -7.13
CA GLY A 362 -6.14 -37.99 -6.88
C GLY A 362 -7.07 -38.14 -8.09
N ASN A 363 -6.89 -37.36 -9.16
CA ASN A 363 -7.63 -37.50 -10.41
C ASN A 363 -7.49 -38.93 -11.03
N ASP A 364 -6.37 -39.57 -10.80
CA ASP A 364 -6.09 -40.92 -11.34
C ASP A 364 -6.82 -42.04 -10.57
N SER A 365 -7.54 -41.69 -9.50
CA SER A 365 -8.35 -42.61 -8.69
C SER A 365 -9.83 -42.18 -8.70
N PRO A 366 -10.71 -42.92 -9.39
CA PRO A 366 -12.14 -42.56 -9.47
C PRO A 366 -12.82 -42.41 -8.11
N SER A 367 -12.43 -43.18 -7.12
CA SER A 367 -12.96 -43.09 -5.75
C SER A 367 -12.53 -41.83 -5.03
N LYS A 368 -11.26 -41.42 -5.15
CA LYS A 368 -10.76 -40.18 -4.58
C LYS A 368 -11.37 -38.98 -5.27
N LYS A 369 -11.46 -39.02 -6.60
CA LYS A 369 -12.05 -37.96 -7.43
C LYS A 369 -13.49 -37.68 -7.02
N LYS A 370 -14.35 -38.71 -6.97
CA LYS A 370 -15.76 -38.59 -6.55
C LYS A 370 -15.89 -38.00 -5.14
N ARG A 371 -15.01 -38.37 -4.22
CA ARG A 371 -14.99 -37.81 -2.85
C ARG A 371 -14.67 -36.33 -2.85
N MET A 372 -13.66 -35.94 -3.60
CA MET A 372 -13.27 -34.52 -3.72
C MET A 372 -14.37 -33.71 -4.40
N GLU A 373 -14.99 -34.19 -5.47
CA GLU A 373 -16.12 -33.54 -6.14
C GLU A 373 -17.30 -33.30 -5.18
N ALA A 374 -17.64 -34.30 -4.38
CA ALA A 374 -18.70 -34.18 -3.37
C ALA A 374 -18.33 -33.17 -2.27
N PHE A 375 -17.06 -33.16 -1.85
CA PHE A 375 -16.54 -32.15 -0.91
C PHE A 375 -16.60 -30.73 -1.49
N LEU A 376 -16.17 -30.54 -2.73
CA LEU A 376 -16.21 -29.24 -3.40
C LEU A 376 -17.65 -28.70 -3.49
N THR A 377 -18.59 -29.57 -3.87
CA THR A 377 -20.02 -29.20 -3.89
C THR A 377 -20.50 -28.78 -2.50
N LEU A 378 -20.19 -29.53 -1.47
CA LEU A 378 -20.58 -29.23 -0.09
C LEU A 378 -19.95 -27.92 0.42
N ARG A 379 -18.67 -27.72 0.13
CA ARG A 379 -17.93 -26.49 0.45
C ARG A 379 -18.59 -25.27 -0.18
N ASP A 380 -18.88 -25.34 -1.48
CA ASP A 380 -19.38 -24.20 -2.24
C ASP A 380 -20.81 -23.84 -1.81
N VAL A 381 -21.64 -24.84 -1.52
CA VAL A 381 -22.97 -24.61 -0.92
C VAL A 381 -22.84 -23.98 0.48
N THR A 382 -21.91 -24.46 1.31
CA THR A 382 -21.67 -23.90 2.65
C THR A 382 -21.25 -22.42 2.58
N ARG A 383 -20.30 -22.09 1.69
CA ARG A 383 -19.87 -20.70 1.46
C ARG A 383 -21.02 -19.84 0.94
N GLY A 384 -21.80 -20.35 -0.02
CA GLY A 384 -22.94 -19.62 -0.56
C GLY A 384 -24.01 -19.29 0.47
N ILE A 385 -24.25 -20.17 1.46
CA ILE A 385 -25.16 -19.87 2.58
C ILE A 385 -24.60 -18.77 3.48
N LEU A 386 -23.32 -18.83 3.82
CA LEU A 386 -22.69 -17.82 4.68
C LEU A 386 -22.73 -16.45 4.01
N GLN A 387 -22.34 -16.38 2.75
CA GLN A 387 -22.39 -15.15 1.96
C GLN A 387 -23.83 -14.61 1.86
N ALA A 388 -24.81 -15.46 1.54
CA ALA A 388 -26.20 -15.03 1.46
C ALA A 388 -26.73 -14.46 2.80
N GLN A 389 -26.28 -15.00 3.94
CA GLN A 389 -26.62 -14.46 5.25
C GLN A 389 -25.92 -13.13 5.54
N GLU A 390 -24.66 -12.97 5.14
CA GLU A 390 -23.90 -11.70 5.24
C GLU A 390 -24.58 -10.60 4.40
N GLU A 391 -25.09 -10.95 3.21
CA GLU A 391 -25.86 -10.08 2.32
C GLU A 391 -27.34 -9.89 2.78
N ASN A 392 -27.69 -10.38 3.96
CA ASN A 392 -29.04 -10.30 4.54
C ASN A 392 -30.16 -10.86 3.64
N CYS A 393 -29.93 -12.01 3.02
CA CYS A 393 -30.92 -12.66 2.18
C CYS A 393 -32.27 -12.92 2.92
N SER A 394 -33.36 -13.01 2.18
CA SER A 394 -34.68 -13.34 2.74
C SER A 394 -34.69 -14.76 3.33
N ASP A 395 -35.59 -15.00 4.30
CA ASP A 395 -35.72 -16.32 4.93
C ASP A 395 -36.15 -17.39 3.93
N THR A 396 -36.87 -17.01 2.86
CA THR A 396 -37.23 -17.93 1.77
C THR A 396 -36.02 -18.44 1.02
N VAL A 397 -35.09 -17.52 0.68
CA VAL A 397 -33.82 -17.85 0.02
C VAL A 397 -32.94 -18.69 0.95
N LEU A 398 -32.84 -18.30 2.22
CA LEU A 398 -32.08 -19.05 3.21
C LEU A 398 -32.59 -20.48 3.36
N THR A 399 -33.92 -20.69 3.46
CA THR A 399 -34.52 -22.02 3.57
C THR A 399 -34.20 -22.89 2.35
N ALA A 400 -34.25 -22.30 1.14
CA ALA A 400 -33.91 -23.03 -0.08
C ALA A 400 -32.41 -23.45 -0.11
N LEU A 401 -31.52 -22.57 0.34
CA LEU A 401 -30.09 -22.88 0.45
C LEU A 401 -29.82 -23.94 1.52
N GLN A 402 -30.48 -23.88 2.67
CA GLN A 402 -30.41 -24.90 3.71
C GLN A 402 -30.91 -26.27 3.21
N GLY A 403 -31.93 -26.29 2.37
CA GLY A 403 -32.35 -27.52 1.69
C GLY A 403 -31.24 -28.12 0.82
N LYS A 404 -30.58 -27.30 0.01
CA LYS A 404 -29.42 -27.73 -0.79
C LYS A 404 -28.25 -28.21 0.08
N LEU A 405 -27.98 -27.53 1.19
CA LEU A 405 -26.93 -27.93 2.12
C LEU A 405 -27.21 -29.30 2.73
N ASN A 406 -28.45 -29.52 3.20
CA ASN A 406 -28.89 -30.82 3.72
C ASN A 406 -28.69 -31.92 2.69
N GLN A 407 -29.17 -31.73 1.47
CA GLN A 407 -29.04 -32.70 0.39
C GLN A 407 -27.54 -33.02 0.07
N SER A 408 -26.73 -31.99 -0.08
CA SER A 408 -25.28 -32.17 -0.38
C SER A 408 -24.57 -32.89 0.74
N TYR A 409 -24.85 -32.54 2.01
CA TYR A 409 -24.23 -33.17 3.16
C TYR A 409 -24.69 -34.64 3.30
N ASP A 410 -25.98 -34.94 3.17
CA ASP A 410 -26.50 -36.30 3.30
C ASP A 410 -25.90 -37.18 2.20
N THR A 411 -25.81 -36.70 0.96
CA THR A 411 -25.12 -37.40 -0.15
C THR A 411 -23.64 -37.69 0.16
N PHE A 412 -22.95 -36.73 0.73
CA PHE A 412 -21.55 -36.91 1.15
C PHE A 412 -21.45 -37.96 2.26
N TYR A 413 -22.24 -37.79 3.32
CA TYR A 413 -22.21 -38.66 4.49
C TYR A 413 -22.58 -40.11 4.14
N GLU A 414 -23.61 -40.36 3.32
CA GLU A 414 -23.99 -41.69 2.88
C GLU A 414 -22.90 -42.41 2.06
N SER A 415 -22.16 -41.62 1.25
CA SER A 415 -21.13 -42.18 0.37
C SER A 415 -19.75 -42.32 1.05
N PHE A 416 -19.42 -41.44 1.96
CA PHE A 416 -18.04 -41.27 2.45
C PHE A 416 -17.91 -41.21 3.99
N GLY A 417 -19.04 -41.23 4.72
CA GLY A 417 -19.06 -41.13 6.18
C GLY A 417 -18.77 -39.71 6.69
N LEU A 418 -18.37 -39.62 7.95
CA LEU A 418 -18.07 -38.36 8.62
C LEU A 418 -16.92 -37.61 7.95
N LEU A 419 -17.07 -36.29 7.82
CA LEU A 419 -15.98 -35.39 7.40
C LEU A 419 -14.75 -35.53 8.29
N HIS A 420 -14.96 -35.67 9.62
CA HIS A 420 -13.89 -35.85 10.61
C HIS A 420 -13.24 -37.25 10.60
N SER A 421 -13.69 -38.18 9.76
CA SER A 421 -13.04 -39.49 9.68
C SER A 421 -11.57 -39.34 9.28
N SER A 422 -10.70 -40.21 9.81
CA SER A 422 -9.25 -40.14 9.52
C SER A 422 -8.96 -40.19 8.01
N TYR A 423 -9.77 -40.97 7.27
CA TYR A 423 -9.59 -41.07 5.83
C TYR A 423 -10.00 -39.79 5.09
N ASN A 424 -11.15 -39.18 5.44
CA ASN A 424 -11.57 -37.90 4.84
C ASN A 424 -10.59 -36.77 5.19
N THR A 425 -10.16 -36.69 6.45
CA THR A 425 -9.13 -35.73 6.89
C THR A 425 -7.86 -35.87 6.05
N SER A 426 -7.35 -37.10 5.85
CA SER A 426 -6.14 -37.32 5.07
C SER A 426 -6.23 -36.95 3.59
N GLN A 427 -7.44 -36.91 3.02
CA GLN A 427 -7.65 -36.61 1.61
C GLN A 427 -8.07 -35.15 1.34
N LEU A 428 -8.67 -34.46 2.32
CA LEU A 428 -9.36 -33.20 2.11
C LEU A 428 -8.75 -32.04 2.92
N SER A 429 -7.92 -32.31 3.93
CA SER A 429 -7.39 -31.30 4.85
C SER A 429 -6.48 -30.24 4.20
N ASP A 430 -5.97 -30.51 3.00
CA ASP A 430 -5.18 -29.53 2.25
C ASP A 430 -6.03 -28.38 1.72
N ASP A 431 -7.36 -28.52 1.64
CA ASP A 431 -8.25 -27.40 1.27
C ASP A 431 -8.41 -26.44 2.46
N VAL A 432 -8.15 -25.16 2.23
CA VAL A 432 -8.25 -24.11 3.26
C VAL A 432 -9.64 -24.03 3.90
N SER A 433 -10.69 -24.51 3.23
CA SER A 433 -12.05 -24.53 3.75
C SER A 433 -12.43 -25.84 4.43
N PHE A 434 -11.55 -26.81 4.51
CA PHE A 434 -11.83 -28.08 5.17
C PHE A 434 -12.32 -27.90 6.62
N PRO A 435 -11.68 -27.06 7.47
CA PRO A 435 -12.17 -26.81 8.83
C PRO A 435 -13.57 -26.19 8.86
N LEU A 436 -13.89 -25.30 7.91
CA LEU A 436 -15.23 -24.70 7.77
C LEU A 436 -16.28 -25.78 7.46
N VAL A 437 -15.99 -26.67 6.54
CA VAL A 437 -16.90 -27.74 6.16
C VAL A 437 -17.04 -28.77 7.30
N CYS A 438 -15.97 -29.06 8.01
CA CYS A 438 -16.02 -29.93 9.20
C CYS A 438 -16.92 -29.36 10.31
N ALA A 439 -17.02 -28.04 10.44
CA ALA A 439 -17.91 -27.40 11.42
C ALA A 439 -19.42 -27.67 11.17
N LEU A 440 -19.80 -28.28 10.05
CA LEU A 440 -21.14 -28.78 9.80
C LEU A 440 -21.52 -29.95 10.73
N GLU A 441 -20.54 -30.68 11.24
CA GLU A 441 -20.71 -31.77 12.18
C GLU A 441 -20.51 -31.29 13.63
N SER A 442 -21.59 -30.88 14.30
CA SER A 442 -21.50 -30.30 15.65
C SER A 442 -21.26 -31.32 16.75
N LYS A 443 -21.78 -32.56 16.58
CA LYS A 443 -21.54 -33.67 17.52
C LYS A 443 -21.44 -34.97 16.74
N PHE A 444 -20.41 -35.75 17.04
CA PHE A 444 -20.22 -37.09 16.53
C PHE A 444 -19.55 -37.99 17.59
N GLU A 445 -19.82 -39.27 17.52
CA GLU A 445 -19.26 -40.25 18.42
C GLU A 445 -18.73 -41.43 17.62
N LYS A 446 -17.44 -41.73 17.75
CA LYS A 446 -16.72 -42.68 16.89
C LYS A 446 -16.88 -42.30 15.42
N GLU A 447 -17.58 -43.12 14.63
CA GLU A 447 -17.82 -42.88 13.19
C GLU A 447 -19.28 -42.52 12.87
N LYS A 448 -20.06 -42.12 13.88
CA LYS A 448 -21.49 -41.81 13.71
C LYS A 448 -21.79 -40.36 14.04
N LEU A 449 -22.49 -39.70 13.11
CA LEU A 449 -23.02 -38.36 13.33
C LEU A 449 -24.13 -38.41 14.39
N ILE A 450 -24.07 -37.49 15.36
CA ILE A 450 -25.09 -37.31 16.40
C ILE A 450 -25.89 -36.04 16.13
N ALA A 451 -25.24 -34.94 15.72
CA ALA A 451 -25.95 -33.69 15.43
C ALA A 451 -25.22 -32.88 14.35
N LYS A 452 -26.00 -32.33 13.42
CA LYS A 452 -25.60 -31.32 12.45
C LYS A 452 -25.53 -29.94 13.13
N SER A 453 -24.78 -29.01 12.57
CA SER A 453 -24.69 -27.61 13.06
C SER A 453 -26.00 -26.84 12.83
N ASP A 454 -26.16 -25.73 13.53
CA ASP A 454 -27.34 -24.85 13.42
C ASP A 454 -27.50 -24.26 12.02
N LEU A 455 -26.43 -24.19 11.21
CA LEU A 455 -26.46 -23.68 9.83
C LEU A 455 -27.47 -24.38 8.95
N PHE A 456 -27.75 -25.66 9.22
CA PHE A 456 -28.74 -26.45 8.46
C PHE A 456 -30.18 -26.02 8.66
N THR A 457 -30.52 -25.34 9.76
CA THR A 457 -31.91 -25.07 10.17
C THR A 457 -32.14 -23.64 10.63
N LYS A 458 -31.09 -22.87 10.97
CA LYS A 458 -31.21 -21.54 11.55
C LYS A 458 -30.35 -20.53 10.77
N ARG A 459 -30.72 -19.25 10.87
CA ARG A 459 -29.85 -18.16 10.48
C ARG A 459 -28.75 -18.04 11.54
N THR A 460 -27.50 -18.15 11.15
CA THR A 460 -26.32 -18.13 12.04
C THR A 460 -25.56 -16.82 11.97
N ILE A 461 -25.73 -16.04 10.90
CA ILE A 461 -25.15 -14.71 10.71
C ILE A 461 -26.28 -13.71 10.58
N GLN A 462 -26.26 -12.71 11.45
CA GLN A 462 -27.07 -11.51 11.31
C GLN A 462 -26.11 -10.37 10.97
N PRO A 463 -26.29 -9.69 9.82
CA PRO A 463 -25.49 -8.52 9.52
C PRO A 463 -25.66 -7.49 10.64
N PRO A 464 -24.62 -6.74 10.99
CA PRO A 464 -24.74 -5.67 11.97
C PRO A 464 -25.83 -4.71 11.48
N LYS A 465 -26.85 -4.49 12.32
CA LYS A 465 -27.82 -3.45 12.04
C LYS A 465 -27.10 -2.11 12.11
N PRO A 466 -27.25 -1.24 11.11
CA PRO A 466 -26.71 0.11 11.23
C PRO A 466 -27.28 0.73 12.51
N ILE A 467 -26.43 1.37 13.28
CA ILE A 467 -26.88 2.11 14.47
C ILE A 467 -27.55 3.38 13.96
N GLU A 468 -28.86 3.47 14.10
CA GLU A 468 -29.64 4.59 13.58
C GLU A 468 -29.77 5.74 14.59
N HIS A 469 -29.56 5.46 15.89
CA HIS A 469 -29.65 6.45 16.94
C HIS A 469 -28.70 6.14 18.10
N VAL A 470 -28.14 7.20 18.71
CA VAL A 470 -27.33 7.16 19.92
C VAL A 470 -27.70 8.32 20.84
N ASP A 471 -27.51 8.13 22.14
CA ASP A 471 -27.99 9.09 23.15
C ASP A 471 -26.99 10.23 23.42
N THR A 472 -25.71 10.05 23.11
CA THR A 472 -24.67 11.02 23.50
C THR A 472 -23.80 11.48 22.32
N PRO A 473 -23.30 12.73 22.34
CA PRO A 473 -22.34 13.22 21.36
C PRO A 473 -21.04 12.38 21.29
N GLN A 474 -20.61 11.80 22.40
CA GLN A 474 -19.41 10.96 22.48
C GLN A 474 -19.59 9.63 21.73
N GLU A 475 -20.77 9.01 21.83
CA GLU A 475 -21.11 7.81 21.06
C GLU A 475 -21.21 8.12 19.59
N ALA A 476 -21.83 9.26 19.23
CA ALA A 476 -21.92 9.73 17.85
C ALA A 476 -20.53 10.02 17.24
N LEU A 477 -19.60 10.60 18.04
CA LEU A 477 -18.22 10.81 17.61
C LEU A 477 -17.53 9.47 17.37
N ALA A 478 -17.70 8.49 18.26
CA ALA A 478 -17.10 7.17 18.10
C ALA A 478 -17.57 6.47 16.80
N LEU A 479 -18.87 6.58 16.48
CA LEU A 479 -19.43 6.06 15.23
C LEU A 479 -18.95 6.83 14.02
N SER A 480 -18.91 8.18 14.09
CA SER A 480 -18.37 9.02 13.02
C SER A 480 -16.92 8.64 12.70
N MET A 481 -16.09 8.43 13.71
CA MET A 481 -14.69 7.99 13.51
C MET A 481 -14.60 6.55 12.98
N ALA A 482 -15.52 5.68 13.35
CA ALA A 482 -15.53 4.28 12.89
C ALA A 482 -16.00 4.14 11.44
N GLU A 483 -17.04 4.89 11.02
CA GLU A 483 -17.68 4.74 9.72
C GLU A 483 -17.21 5.74 8.67
N LYS A 484 -16.88 6.98 9.10
CA LYS A 484 -16.46 8.08 8.22
C LYS A 484 -14.98 8.42 8.32
N ALA A 485 -14.28 7.91 9.34
CA ALA A 485 -12.88 8.23 9.66
C ALA A 485 -12.61 9.74 9.87
N CYS A 486 -13.63 10.53 10.18
CA CYS A 486 -13.53 11.97 10.45
C CYS A 486 -14.65 12.43 11.40
N VAL A 487 -14.51 13.66 11.92
CA VAL A 487 -15.55 14.30 12.72
C VAL A 487 -16.61 14.89 11.76
N ASP A 488 -17.65 14.12 11.48
CA ASP A 488 -18.78 14.53 10.62
C ASP A 488 -20.00 14.95 11.46
N PHE A 489 -20.15 16.24 11.68
CA PHE A 489 -21.23 16.77 12.51
C PHE A 489 -22.63 16.57 11.92
N ASP A 490 -22.76 16.55 10.60
CA ASP A 490 -24.04 16.31 9.94
C ASP A 490 -24.52 14.87 10.15
N TYR A 491 -23.57 13.93 10.13
CA TYR A 491 -23.83 12.53 10.47
C TYR A 491 -24.16 12.39 11.96
N MET A 492 -23.38 13.03 12.85
CA MET A 492 -23.59 12.97 14.29
C MET A 492 -24.92 13.60 14.72
N GLN A 493 -25.34 14.69 14.09
CA GLN A 493 -26.64 15.30 14.31
C GLN A 493 -27.78 14.36 13.93
N LYS A 494 -27.65 13.61 12.83
CA LYS A 494 -28.65 12.62 12.41
C LYS A 494 -28.75 11.46 13.39
N LEU A 495 -27.65 11.08 14.02
CA LEU A 495 -27.62 9.97 14.99
C LEU A 495 -28.19 10.37 16.36
N THR A 496 -28.03 11.63 16.78
CA THR A 496 -28.36 12.08 18.13
C THR A 496 -29.62 12.91 18.23
N ASP A 497 -30.11 13.47 17.09
CA ASP A 497 -31.13 14.53 17.05
C ASP A 497 -30.73 15.80 17.83
N ILE A 498 -29.44 15.95 18.20
CA ILE A 498 -28.89 17.11 18.90
C ILE A 498 -28.38 18.13 17.87
N PRO A 499 -28.65 19.45 18.03
CA PRO A 499 -28.11 20.47 17.16
C PRO A 499 -26.58 20.45 17.12
N LYS A 500 -26.02 20.76 15.94
CA LYS A 500 -24.56 20.75 15.71
C LYS A 500 -23.80 21.60 16.72
N GLU A 501 -24.31 22.76 17.07
CA GLU A 501 -23.69 23.72 18.01
C GLU A 501 -23.56 23.10 19.42
N ASP A 502 -24.56 22.34 19.84
CA ASP A 502 -24.56 21.66 21.14
C ASP A 502 -23.61 20.46 21.14
N ILE A 503 -23.53 19.74 20.02
CA ILE A 503 -22.56 18.64 19.83
C ILE A 503 -21.13 19.18 19.91
N VAL A 504 -20.83 20.27 19.16
CA VAL A 504 -19.51 20.91 19.17
C VAL A 504 -19.16 21.37 20.58
N SER A 505 -20.10 22.04 21.27
CA SER A 505 -19.89 22.55 22.63
C SER A 505 -19.63 21.44 23.63
N ALA A 506 -20.42 20.35 23.58
CA ALA A 506 -20.26 19.20 24.46
C ALA A 506 -18.92 18.48 24.26
N LEU A 507 -18.53 18.24 23.00
CA LEU A 507 -17.30 17.53 22.68
C LEU A 507 -16.04 18.38 22.94
N THR A 508 -16.11 19.68 22.71
CA THR A 508 -15.02 20.62 23.03
C THR A 508 -14.83 20.73 24.55
N LEU A 509 -15.92 20.84 25.30
CA LEU A 509 -15.88 20.84 26.77
C LEU A 509 -15.31 19.55 27.33
N ALA A 510 -15.65 18.41 26.70
CA ALA A 510 -15.13 17.09 27.05
C ALA A 510 -13.68 16.88 26.56
N LYS A 511 -13.06 17.83 25.88
CA LYS A 511 -11.74 17.72 25.25
C LYS A 511 -11.62 16.54 24.28
N SER A 512 -12.71 16.12 23.66
CA SER A 512 -12.76 15.00 22.72
C SER A 512 -12.44 15.40 21.29
N ILE A 513 -12.62 16.68 20.95
CA ILE A 513 -12.27 17.27 19.66
C ILE A 513 -11.54 18.60 19.84
N TYR A 514 -10.73 18.95 18.87
CA TYR A 514 -10.01 20.24 18.81
C TYR A 514 -10.17 20.87 17.43
N PRO A 515 -10.38 22.22 17.34
CA PRO A 515 -10.38 22.93 16.08
C PRO A 515 -8.96 22.96 15.49
N VAL A 516 -8.82 22.75 14.18
CA VAL A 516 -7.53 22.68 13.48
C VAL A 516 -7.23 24.00 12.80
N PRO A 517 -6.26 24.81 13.26
CA PRO A 517 -5.97 26.12 12.70
C PRO A 517 -5.62 26.09 11.21
N GLU A 518 -4.83 25.09 10.78
CA GLU A 518 -4.31 24.97 9.42
C GLU A 518 -5.39 24.64 8.37
N CYS A 519 -6.51 24.09 8.83
CA CYS A 519 -7.60 23.63 7.96
C CYS A 519 -8.88 24.46 8.14
N SER A 520 -8.85 25.48 9.02
CA SER A 520 -10.01 26.32 9.35
C SER A 520 -9.85 27.71 8.77
N ASP A 521 -10.95 28.30 8.31
CA ASP A 521 -11.06 29.69 7.89
C ASP A 521 -12.17 30.43 8.69
N ASP A 522 -12.41 31.70 8.38
CA ASP A 522 -13.41 32.52 9.09
C ASP A 522 -14.85 32.01 8.89
N GLU A 523 -15.09 31.23 7.82
CA GLU A 523 -16.44 30.73 7.49
C GLU A 523 -16.63 29.26 7.96
N LYS A 524 -15.54 28.45 8.05
CA LYS A 524 -15.62 27.03 8.34
C LYS A 524 -14.53 26.56 9.28
N ILE A 525 -14.91 26.13 10.48
CA ILE A 525 -14.01 25.52 11.45
C ILE A 525 -14.00 24.01 11.25
N ILE A 526 -12.82 23.44 11.02
CA ILE A 526 -12.58 22.00 10.92
C ILE A 526 -12.12 21.49 12.29
N TYR A 527 -12.65 20.35 12.70
CA TYR A 527 -12.29 19.71 13.97
C TYR A 527 -11.66 18.34 13.72
N GLN A 528 -10.69 18.00 14.56
CA GLN A 528 -10.11 16.65 14.65
C GLN A 528 -10.38 16.03 16.01
N GLU A 529 -10.46 14.70 16.05
CA GLU A 529 -10.57 13.94 17.29
C GLU A 529 -9.27 14.09 18.10
N ALA A 530 -9.41 14.12 19.44
CA ALA A 530 -8.32 14.44 20.36
C ALA A 530 -7.06 13.60 20.17
N SER A 531 -7.18 12.29 19.96
CA SER A 531 -6.00 11.41 19.78
C SER A 531 -5.26 11.69 18.49
N GLU A 532 -5.96 12.14 17.46
CA GLU A 532 -5.37 12.57 16.19
C GLU A 532 -4.73 13.94 16.31
N TYR A 533 -5.45 14.92 16.87
CA TYR A 533 -4.93 16.28 17.00
C TYR A 533 -3.72 16.36 17.92
N LEU A 534 -3.75 15.68 19.07
CA LEU A 534 -2.68 15.68 20.08
C LEU A 534 -1.55 14.68 19.78
N SER A 535 -1.34 14.34 18.51
CA SER A 535 -0.26 13.47 18.04
C SER A 535 0.51 14.10 16.86
N GLY A 536 1.62 13.50 16.45
CA GLY A 536 2.46 13.99 15.35
C GLY A 536 3.39 15.12 15.76
N ASP A 537 3.55 16.16 14.92
CA ASP A 537 4.44 17.29 15.20
C ASP A 537 3.78 18.31 16.16
N ILE A 538 3.84 17.98 17.46
CA ILE A 538 3.24 18.77 18.54
C ILE A 538 3.81 20.19 18.59
N ARG A 539 5.12 20.37 18.30
CA ARG A 539 5.75 21.70 18.36
C ARG A 539 5.21 22.61 17.28
N LYS A 540 5.14 22.13 16.04
CA LYS A 540 4.56 22.88 14.92
C LYS A 540 3.09 23.19 15.17
N LYS A 541 2.30 22.22 15.66
CA LYS A 541 0.89 22.43 16.01
C LYS A 541 0.73 23.47 17.11
N LEU A 542 1.62 23.49 18.11
CA LEU A 542 1.60 24.50 19.17
C LEU A 542 1.89 25.91 18.61
N ASP A 543 2.92 26.06 17.77
CA ASP A 543 3.24 27.34 17.13
C ASP A 543 2.06 27.87 16.31
N ASN A 544 1.43 27.01 15.51
CA ASN A 544 0.25 27.34 14.72
C ASN A 544 -0.96 27.71 15.61
N ALA A 545 -1.18 26.99 16.70
CA ALA A 545 -2.25 27.30 17.65
C ALA A 545 -2.04 28.65 18.36
N ILE A 546 -0.79 28.97 18.75
CA ILE A 546 -0.45 30.26 19.35
C ILE A 546 -0.70 31.42 18.36
N GLU A 547 -0.34 31.24 17.09
CA GLU A 547 -0.57 32.26 16.05
C GLU A 547 -2.06 32.44 15.79
N ALA A 548 -2.82 31.37 15.63
CA ALA A 548 -4.26 31.40 15.40
C ALA A 548 -5.02 32.00 16.59
N ALA A 549 -4.63 31.72 17.82
CA ALA A 549 -5.26 32.23 19.03
C ALA A 549 -5.15 33.77 19.16
N LYS A 550 -4.18 34.44 18.52
CA LYS A 550 -4.09 35.90 18.48
C LYS A 550 -5.29 36.55 17.80
N ASN A 551 -5.86 35.85 16.81
CA ASN A 551 -6.96 36.34 16.00
C ASN A 551 -8.32 35.75 16.41
N ASN A 552 -8.32 34.51 16.93
CA ASN A 552 -9.54 33.81 17.30
C ASN A 552 -9.37 33.04 18.63
N PRO A 553 -10.04 33.45 19.71
CA PRO A 553 -9.96 32.81 21.03
C PRO A 553 -10.36 31.33 21.06
N LEU A 554 -11.04 30.83 20.01
CA LEU A 554 -11.43 29.42 19.90
C LEU A 554 -10.22 28.46 20.00
N PHE A 555 -9.04 28.92 19.57
CA PHE A 555 -7.82 28.10 19.56
C PHE A 555 -7.02 28.16 20.88
N GLU A 556 -7.46 28.90 21.90
CA GLU A 556 -6.74 28.96 23.19
C GLU A 556 -6.71 27.61 23.92
N ALA A 557 -7.78 26.82 23.82
CA ALA A 557 -7.83 25.49 24.42
C ALA A 557 -6.80 24.53 23.84
N ASN A 558 -6.45 24.70 22.56
CA ASN A 558 -5.45 23.89 21.87
C ASN A 558 -4.05 24.07 22.48
N ILE A 559 -3.71 25.32 22.87
CA ILE A 559 -2.40 25.67 23.42
C ILE A 559 -2.13 24.85 24.68
N SER A 560 -3.07 24.88 25.64
CA SER A 560 -2.90 24.14 26.90
C SER A 560 -2.87 22.64 26.70
N ALA A 561 -3.69 22.10 25.80
CA ALA A 561 -3.71 20.66 25.49
C ALA A 561 -2.43 20.19 24.80
N LEU A 562 -1.89 20.96 23.84
CA LEU A 562 -0.64 20.66 23.16
C LEU A 562 0.57 20.78 24.10
N GLN A 563 0.56 21.74 25.03
CA GLN A 563 1.60 21.87 26.06
C GLN A 563 1.62 20.67 27.02
N GLU A 564 0.46 20.12 27.37
CA GLU A 564 0.36 18.95 28.26
C GLU A 564 0.96 17.69 27.63
N VAL A 565 0.87 17.53 26.31
CA VAL A 565 1.41 16.38 25.57
C VAL A 565 2.75 16.66 24.91
N MET A 566 3.37 17.82 25.20
CA MET A 566 4.65 18.23 24.61
C MET A 566 5.75 17.22 24.95
N PRO A 567 6.42 16.63 23.95
CA PRO A 567 7.53 15.72 24.20
C PRO A 567 8.72 16.49 24.82
N GLU A 568 9.40 15.86 25.79
CA GLU A 568 10.61 16.41 26.37
C GLU A 568 11.67 16.65 25.26
N PRO A 569 12.40 17.78 25.31
CA PRO A 569 13.48 18.02 24.36
C PRO A 569 14.57 16.94 24.50
N LEU A 570 15.00 16.39 23.37
CA LEU A 570 16.13 15.49 23.33
C LEU A 570 17.39 16.20 23.88
N LYS A 571 18.13 15.54 24.75
CA LYS A 571 19.42 16.01 25.23
C LYS A 571 20.49 15.65 24.21
N ALA A 572 21.65 16.32 24.28
CA ALA A 572 22.76 16.07 23.38
C ALA A 572 23.20 14.59 23.34
N GLY A 573 23.06 13.86 24.47
CA GLY A 573 23.34 12.42 24.54
C GLY A 573 22.30 11.51 23.89
N ASP A 574 21.11 12.02 23.61
CA ASP A 574 20.00 11.28 22.98
C ASP A 574 20.02 11.43 21.46
N ILE A 575 20.91 12.29 20.93
CA ILE A 575 21.01 12.60 19.52
C ILE A 575 22.24 11.91 18.93
N ASP A 576 22.03 10.88 18.12
CA ASP A 576 23.11 10.20 17.38
C ASP A 576 23.45 11.01 16.12
N VAL A 577 24.56 11.74 16.17
CA VAL A 577 25.07 12.53 15.04
C VAL A 577 26.11 11.71 14.30
N LYS A 578 25.79 11.27 13.09
CA LYS A 578 26.77 10.65 12.17
C LYS A 578 27.42 11.72 11.31
N ILE A 579 28.73 11.58 11.06
CA ILE A 579 29.41 12.43 10.09
C ILE A 579 28.73 12.27 8.73
N GLY A 580 28.28 13.40 8.16
CA GLY A 580 27.51 13.41 6.92
C GLY A 580 25.99 13.43 7.11
N ALA A 581 25.47 13.53 8.33
CA ALA A 581 24.03 13.73 8.56
C ALA A 581 23.55 15.02 7.86
N THR A 582 22.60 14.90 6.94
CA THR A 582 22.15 15.99 6.05
C THR A 582 21.45 17.14 6.77
N TRP A 583 20.94 16.91 7.97
CA TRP A 583 20.28 17.91 8.82
C TRP A 583 21.24 18.76 9.65
N VAL A 584 22.54 18.41 9.68
CA VAL A 584 23.57 19.20 10.34
C VAL A 584 24.19 20.16 9.33
N ASP A 585 24.16 21.47 9.64
CA ASP A 585 24.73 22.49 8.79
C ASP A 585 26.24 22.18 8.52
N PRO A 586 26.68 22.17 7.25
CA PRO A 586 28.05 21.86 6.85
C PRO A 586 29.14 22.66 7.59
N LYS A 587 28.80 23.86 8.12
CA LYS A 587 29.73 24.68 8.92
C LYS A 587 30.19 23.96 10.19
N TYR A 588 29.36 23.16 10.83
CA TYR A 588 29.71 22.41 12.03
C TYR A 588 30.69 21.26 11.71
N TYR A 589 30.48 20.58 10.56
CA TYR A 589 31.46 19.60 10.10
C TYR A 589 32.81 20.23 9.76
N GLN A 590 32.80 21.41 9.12
CA GLN A 590 33.98 22.16 8.81
C GLN A 590 34.73 22.54 10.09
N GLN A 591 34.03 23.07 11.10
CA GLN A 591 34.61 23.41 12.39
C GLN A 591 35.21 22.18 13.07
N PHE A 592 34.47 21.07 13.14
CA PHE A 592 34.92 19.80 13.69
C PHE A 592 36.22 19.32 13.03
N LEU A 593 36.27 19.38 11.69
CA LEU A 593 37.47 19.00 10.95
C LEU A 593 38.66 19.93 11.25
N TYR A 594 38.43 21.24 11.35
CA TYR A 594 39.47 22.19 11.70
C TYR A 594 40.05 21.92 13.09
N GLU A 595 39.20 21.62 14.05
CA GLU A 595 39.61 21.30 15.42
C GLU A 595 40.34 19.95 15.50
N THR A 596 39.74 18.91 14.90
CA THR A 596 40.27 17.54 14.97
C THR A 596 41.60 17.37 14.23
N LEU A 597 41.73 17.99 13.05
CA LEU A 597 42.94 17.91 12.24
C LEU A 597 43.98 19.01 12.58
N HIS A 598 43.70 19.84 13.61
CA HIS A 598 44.54 20.98 13.99
C HIS A 598 44.92 21.87 12.80
N THR A 599 43.96 22.16 11.92
CA THR A 599 44.18 22.86 10.65
C THR A 599 44.72 24.27 10.89
N PRO A 600 45.88 24.63 10.36
CA PRO A 600 46.46 25.96 10.53
C PRO A 600 45.51 27.06 10.06
N GLN A 601 45.50 28.18 10.78
CA GLN A 601 44.60 29.31 10.50
C GLN A 601 44.71 29.85 9.06
N SER A 602 45.91 29.76 8.47
CA SER A 602 46.17 30.14 7.07
C SER A 602 45.49 29.23 6.02
N LEU A 603 45.09 28.02 6.42
CA LEU A 603 44.39 27.05 5.56
C LEU A 603 42.87 26.99 5.84
N GLN A 604 42.42 27.68 6.89
CA GLN A 604 41.00 27.79 7.16
C GLN A 604 40.35 28.78 6.17
N ALA A 605 39.31 28.32 5.46
CA ALA A 605 38.67 29.14 4.44
C ALA A 605 37.87 30.30 5.06
N SER A 606 37.89 31.47 4.43
CA SER A 606 36.93 32.52 4.69
C SER A 606 35.54 32.08 4.18
N GLU A 607 34.47 32.66 4.73
CA GLU A 607 33.05 32.26 4.44
C GLU A 607 32.69 32.17 2.95
N ARG A 608 33.46 32.82 2.06
CA ARG A 608 33.22 32.83 0.61
C ARG A 608 33.92 31.72 -0.20
N ASP A 609 34.99 31.13 0.31
CA ASP A 609 35.80 30.17 -0.44
C ASP A 609 36.16 28.97 0.43
N SER A 610 35.18 28.07 0.66
CA SER A 610 35.47 26.83 1.38
C SER A 610 36.56 26.05 0.66
N TRP A 611 37.74 25.87 1.30
CA TRP A 611 38.84 25.05 0.77
C TRP A 611 38.36 23.60 0.50
N MET A 612 37.33 23.15 1.20
CA MET A 612 36.66 21.87 1.00
C MET A 612 36.01 21.80 -0.37
N ARG A 613 35.42 22.89 -0.91
CA ARG A 613 35.00 22.94 -2.30
C ARG A 613 36.13 22.80 -3.30
N LYS A 614 37.33 23.28 -2.94
CA LYS A 614 38.53 23.17 -3.79
C LYS A 614 39.20 21.80 -3.70
N LEU A 615 39.22 21.14 -2.54
CA LEU A 615 39.84 19.83 -2.33
C LEU A 615 38.97 18.66 -2.81
N PHE A 616 37.67 18.74 -2.59
CA PHE A 616 36.74 17.61 -2.84
C PHE A 616 35.81 17.87 -4.03
N GLY A 617 35.97 19.00 -4.74
CA GLY A 617 35.09 19.39 -5.85
C GLY A 617 33.65 19.67 -5.40
N LYS A 618 32.75 19.73 -6.34
CA LYS A 618 31.29 19.86 -6.04
C LYS A 618 30.65 18.56 -5.49
N LYS A 619 31.42 17.48 -5.30
CA LYS A 619 30.93 16.23 -4.71
C LYS A 619 30.87 16.34 -3.20
N SER A 620 29.77 15.89 -2.63
CA SER A 620 29.44 16.06 -1.23
C SER A 620 30.49 15.41 -0.31
N ILE A 621 30.84 16.12 0.73
CA ILE A 621 31.70 15.70 1.83
C ILE A 621 31.26 14.36 2.46
N ALA A 622 29.98 14.02 2.35
CA ALA A 622 29.40 12.80 2.92
C ALA A 622 29.90 11.49 2.30
N ILE A 623 30.39 11.51 1.06
CA ILE A 623 30.83 10.28 0.37
C ILE A 623 32.29 9.93 0.71
N GLU A 624 33.14 10.92 0.98
CA GLU A 624 34.56 10.67 1.24
C GLU A 624 34.91 10.49 2.72
N LEU A 625 34.02 10.85 3.64
CA LEU A 625 34.18 10.61 5.08
C LEU A 625 33.57 9.27 5.55
N SER A 626 32.95 8.48 4.66
CA SER A 626 32.47 7.11 4.93
C SER A 626 33.52 6.03 4.60
N LEU A 627 34.74 6.40 4.27
CA LEU A 627 35.95 5.57 4.23
C LEU A 627 36.75 5.78 5.49
#